data_e680c4243040275e07f0b7937ddc138c
#
_entry.id   e680c4243040275e07f0b7937ddc138c
#
_cell.length_a   1.000
_cell.length_b   1.000
_cell.length_c   1.000
_cell.angle_alpha   90.00
_cell.angle_beta   90.00
_cell.angle_gamma   90.00
#
_symmetry.space_group_name_H-M   'P 1'
#
loop_
_entity.id
_entity.type
_entity.pdbx_description
1 polymer ?
#
loop_
_entity_poly.entity_id
_entity_poly.type
_entity_poly.pdbx_seq_one_letter_code
_entity_poly.pdbx_strand_id
1 'polypeptide(L)'
;MYENALNDRVFTIVATDKKRATETTGLSGHISKTFGWAKTLLGLGASFTTTDYCMLVTGKVNDARMTVTSVALNFSLRPTRLLSVEGRSSVSFNQQKNQTAPQLSSGSTNDWEHRLNIHVFPANGWMLSVKNQLFHTNSEGIGTSFFLDLAMSYKVKRWELTFSANNIIGSSKLEQHVLGNTIETYMATHLRPREFLVKWAIDL
;
A
#
# COMPACT_ATOMS: atom_id res chain seq x y z
N MET A 1 8.83 -24.58 13.92
CA MET A 1 7.89 -24.59 12.79
C MET A 1 6.53 -25.03 13.31
N TYR A 2 5.47 -24.40 12.86
CA TYR A 2 4.11 -24.71 13.32
C TYR A 2 3.30 -25.28 12.17
N GLU A 3 2.52 -26.31 12.45
CA GLU A 3 1.62 -26.93 11.50
C GLU A 3 0.23 -26.29 11.59
N ASN A 4 -0.33 -25.91 10.43
CA ASN A 4 -1.73 -25.53 10.33
C ASN A 4 -2.52 -26.72 9.78
N ALA A 5 -3.26 -27.38 10.64
CA ALA A 5 -4.18 -28.44 10.24
C ALA A 5 -5.60 -27.90 10.23
N LEU A 6 -6.31 -28.04 9.12
CA LEU A 6 -7.72 -27.71 9.01
C LEU A 6 -8.53 -28.92 9.40
N ASN A 7 -9.13 -28.91 10.57
CA ASN A 7 -10.07 -29.92 11.00
C ASN A 7 -11.36 -29.22 11.44
N ASP A 8 -12.48 -29.49 10.78
CA ASP A 8 -13.82 -28.95 11.06
C ASP A 8 -13.89 -27.44 11.28
N ARG A 9 -13.25 -26.64 10.38
CA ARG A 9 -13.16 -25.16 10.45
C ARG A 9 -12.32 -24.61 11.62
N VAL A 10 -11.56 -25.43 12.30
CA VAL A 10 -10.62 -25.00 13.35
C VAL A 10 -9.20 -25.13 12.79
N PHE A 11 -8.43 -24.04 12.85
CA PHE A 11 -7.00 -24.08 12.58
C PHE A 11 -6.27 -24.54 13.82
N THR A 12 -5.63 -25.70 13.77
CA THR A 12 -4.76 -26.16 14.84
C THR A 12 -3.31 -25.92 14.46
N ILE A 13 -2.59 -25.15 15.26
CA ILE A 13 -1.16 -24.92 15.10
C ILE A 13 -0.43 -25.97 15.91
N VAL A 14 0.29 -26.86 15.23
CA VAL A 14 1.08 -27.91 15.86
C VAL A 14 2.57 -27.65 15.66
N ALA A 15 3.35 -27.66 16.73
CA ALA A 15 4.80 -27.57 16.63
C ALA A 15 5.38 -28.84 16.01
N THR A 16 6.35 -28.70 15.11
CA THR A 16 7.03 -29.84 14.49
C THR A 16 8.52 -29.83 14.84
N ASP A 17 9.13 -31.00 14.98
CA ASP A 17 10.57 -31.15 15.26
C ASP A 17 11.46 -30.87 14.03
N LYS A 18 10.86 -30.59 12.88
CA LYS A 18 11.62 -30.31 11.66
C LYS A 18 12.17 -28.90 11.67
N LYS A 19 13.44 -28.75 11.98
CA LYS A 19 14.20 -27.50 11.94
C LYS A 19 14.57 -27.18 10.49
N ARG A 20 13.72 -26.41 9.78
CA ARG A 20 14.13 -25.74 8.53
C ARG A 20 14.04 -24.25 8.71
N ALA A 21 15.13 -23.56 8.41
CA ALA A 21 15.18 -22.11 8.48
C ALA A 21 14.38 -21.50 7.33
N THR A 22 13.70 -20.39 7.61
CA THR A 22 13.23 -19.50 6.56
C THR A 22 14.41 -18.66 6.10
N GLU A 23 14.71 -18.68 4.82
CA GLU A 23 15.79 -17.90 4.23
C GLU A 23 15.20 -16.80 3.36
N THR A 24 15.65 -15.57 3.60
CA THR A 24 15.23 -14.42 2.81
C THR A 24 16.45 -13.76 2.19
N THR A 25 16.41 -13.62 0.87
CA THR A 25 17.41 -12.89 0.10
C THR A 25 16.72 -11.72 -0.59
N GLY A 26 17.34 -10.54 -0.51
CA GLY A 26 16.76 -9.35 -1.11
C GLY A 26 17.81 -8.40 -1.67
N LEU A 27 17.40 -7.68 -2.71
CA LEU A 27 18.13 -6.57 -3.31
C LEU A 27 17.19 -5.38 -3.44
N SER A 28 17.65 -4.21 -3.04
CA SER A 28 16.91 -2.97 -3.25
C SER A 28 17.83 -1.84 -3.67
N GLY A 29 17.29 -0.93 -4.46
CA GLY A 29 17.99 0.25 -4.93
C GLY A 29 17.05 1.43 -5.01
N HIS A 30 17.57 2.63 -4.78
CA HIS A 30 16.85 3.88 -4.94
C HIS A 30 17.77 4.90 -5.58
N ILE A 31 17.23 5.61 -6.56
CA ILE A 31 17.90 6.76 -7.19
C ILE A 31 16.94 7.95 -7.14
N SER A 32 17.47 9.12 -6.80
CA SER A 32 16.68 10.35 -6.86
C SER A 32 17.50 11.49 -7.44
N LYS A 33 16.82 12.42 -8.10
CA LYS A 33 17.40 13.61 -8.70
C LYS A 33 16.52 14.81 -8.44
N THR A 34 17.16 15.88 -7.98
CA THR A 34 16.53 17.18 -7.86
C THR A 34 16.89 18.03 -9.07
N PHE A 35 15.89 18.64 -9.68
CA PHE A 35 16.05 19.58 -10.78
C PHE A 35 15.73 20.99 -10.27
N GLY A 36 16.54 21.97 -10.64
CA GLY A 36 16.29 23.38 -10.30
C GLY A 36 15.00 23.92 -10.94
N TRP A 37 14.66 23.34 -12.08
CA TRP A 37 13.40 23.60 -12.77
C TRP A 37 12.21 23.16 -11.89
N ALA A 38 11.29 24.10 -11.66
CA ALA A 38 10.08 23.88 -10.84
C ALA A 38 10.35 23.23 -9.47
N LYS A 39 11.57 23.32 -8.92
CA LYS A 39 11.99 22.63 -7.69
C LYS A 39 11.54 21.17 -7.70
N THR A 40 11.75 20.49 -8.81
CA THR A 40 11.27 19.12 -9.03
C THR A 40 12.22 18.13 -8.42
N LEU A 41 11.68 17.19 -7.63
CA LEU A 41 12.34 15.98 -7.17
C LEU A 41 11.71 14.79 -7.88
N LEU A 42 12.52 13.94 -8.50
CA LEU A 42 12.11 12.65 -9.02
C LEU A 42 12.90 11.56 -8.30
N GLY A 43 12.22 10.49 -7.88
CA GLY A 43 12.84 9.34 -7.24
C GLY A 43 12.26 8.05 -7.81
N LEU A 44 13.13 7.12 -8.16
CA LEU A 44 12.79 5.77 -8.61
C LEU A 44 13.41 4.76 -7.64
N GLY A 45 12.58 3.89 -7.10
CA GLY A 45 13.01 2.78 -6.25
C GLY A 45 12.59 1.45 -6.86
N ALA A 46 13.41 0.43 -6.68
CA ALA A 46 13.08 -0.93 -7.03
C ALA A 46 13.57 -1.87 -5.94
N SER A 47 12.81 -2.93 -5.67
CA SER A 47 13.22 -3.99 -4.76
C SER A 47 12.81 -5.35 -5.31
N PHE A 48 13.63 -6.33 -4.99
CA PHE A 48 13.40 -7.74 -5.27
C PHE A 48 13.69 -8.52 -3.99
N THR A 49 12.76 -9.35 -3.56
CA THR A 49 12.92 -10.18 -2.37
C THR A 49 12.41 -11.57 -2.68
N THR A 50 13.22 -12.57 -2.33
CA THR A 50 12.85 -13.99 -2.40
C THR A 50 12.95 -14.58 -1.01
N THR A 51 11.89 -15.27 -0.57
CA THR A 51 11.84 -15.98 0.70
C THR A 51 11.56 -17.44 0.45
N ASP A 52 12.52 -18.29 0.81
CA ASP A 52 12.35 -19.74 0.85
C ASP A 52 11.91 -20.16 2.25
N TYR A 53 10.87 -20.96 2.32
CA TYR A 53 10.28 -21.40 3.58
C TYR A 53 9.66 -22.79 3.43
N CYS A 54 9.43 -23.45 4.56
CA CYS A 54 8.73 -24.71 4.59
C CYS A 54 7.34 -24.53 5.17
N MET A 55 6.35 -25.15 4.54
CA MET A 55 4.99 -25.25 5.06
C MET A 55 4.62 -26.71 5.29
N LEU A 56 3.82 -26.96 6.30
CA LEU A 56 3.27 -28.28 6.56
C LEU A 56 1.81 -28.30 6.08
N VAL A 57 1.54 -29.12 5.08
CA VAL A 57 0.20 -29.28 4.50
C VAL A 57 -0.17 -30.76 4.60
N THR A 58 -1.27 -31.06 5.29
CA THR A 58 -1.75 -32.46 5.50
C THR A 58 -0.66 -33.41 6.01
N GLY A 59 0.14 -32.97 7.00
CA GLY A 59 1.21 -33.77 7.59
C GLY A 59 2.47 -33.92 6.75
N LYS A 60 2.54 -33.32 5.54
CA LYS A 60 3.70 -33.34 4.66
C LYS A 60 4.41 -31.99 4.64
N VAL A 61 5.72 -32.02 4.77
CA VAL A 61 6.55 -30.82 4.63
C VAL A 61 6.71 -30.51 3.15
N ASN A 62 6.33 -29.30 2.77
CA ASN A 62 6.46 -28.77 1.42
C ASN A 62 7.40 -27.57 1.45
N ASP A 63 8.32 -27.54 0.51
CA ASP A 63 9.17 -26.36 0.30
C ASP A 63 8.45 -25.37 -0.61
N ALA A 64 8.43 -24.12 -0.21
CA ALA A 64 7.77 -23.07 -0.95
C ALA A 64 8.68 -21.84 -1.07
N ARG A 65 8.46 -21.08 -2.13
CA ARG A 65 9.15 -19.83 -2.42
C ARG A 65 8.15 -18.72 -2.66
N MET A 66 8.35 -17.62 -1.98
CA MET A 66 7.64 -16.36 -2.22
C MET A 66 8.63 -15.37 -2.85
N THR A 67 8.24 -14.77 -3.96
CA THR A 67 9.01 -13.72 -4.64
C THR A 67 8.17 -12.47 -4.70
N VAL A 68 8.74 -11.35 -4.24
CA VAL A 68 8.14 -10.02 -4.30
C VAL A 68 9.08 -9.11 -5.07
N THR A 69 8.57 -8.53 -6.14
CA THR A 69 9.26 -7.48 -6.91
C THR A 69 8.44 -6.22 -6.84
N SER A 70 9.03 -5.11 -6.42
CA SER A 70 8.32 -3.84 -6.42
C SER A 70 9.12 -2.73 -7.10
N VAL A 71 8.39 -1.83 -7.77
CA VAL A 71 8.92 -0.61 -8.36
C VAL A 71 8.07 0.55 -7.89
N ALA A 72 8.71 1.64 -7.48
CA ALA A 72 8.02 2.84 -7.02
C ALA A 72 8.65 4.10 -7.65
N LEU A 73 7.80 4.95 -8.19
CA LEU A 73 8.12 6.28 -8.67
C LEU A 73 7.57 7.30 -7.67
N ASN A 74 8.41 8.19 -7.19
CA ASN A 74 8.01 9.33 -6.36
C ASN A 74 8.34 10.61 -7.09
N PHE A 75 7.47 11.60 -7.02
CA PHE A 75 7.77 12.92 -7.54
C PHE A 75 7.19 14.01 -6.63
N SER A 76 7.89 15.12 -6.58
CA SER A 76 7.43 16.36 -5.95
C SER A 76 7.84 17.52 -6.86
N LEU A 77 6.91 18.38 -7.17
CA LEU A 77 7.16 19.54 -8.02
C LEU A 77 6.43 20.77 -7.48
N ARG A 78 7.11 21.90 -7.58
CA ARG A 78 6.58 23.20 -7.16
C ARG A 78 6.84 24.24 -8.27
N PRO A 79 6.04 24.19 -9.36
CA PRO A 79 6.28 25.03 -10.54
C PRO A 79 6.10 26.53 -10.24
N THR A 80 5.28 26.85 -9.27
CA THR A 80 5.05 28.23 -8.83
C THR A 80 4.98 28.30 -7.31
N ARG A 81 4.91 29.51 -6.75
CA ARG A 81 4.63 29.69 -5.32
C ARG A 81 3.19 29.30 -4.95
N LEU A 82 2.32 29.25 -5.94
CA LEU A 82 0.88 28.99 -5.75
C LEU A 82 0.51 27.52 -5.89
N LEU A 83 1.42 26.64 -6.38
CA LEU A 83 1.11 25.24 -6.67
C LEU A 83 2.23 24.32 -6.20
N SER A 84 1.84 23.29 -5.45
CA SER A 84 2.69 22.14 -5.11
C SER A 84 1.96 20.85 -5.48
N VAL A 85 2.66 19.94 -6.15
CA VAL A 85 2.14 18.64 -6.56
C VAL A 85 3.10 17.55 -6.10
N GLU A 86 2.60 16.57 -5.40
CA GLU A 86 3.37 15.43 -4.93
C GLU A 86 2.66 14.15 -5.33
N GLY A 87 3.42 13.16 -5.78
CA GLY A 87 2.83 11.89 -6.16
C GLY A 87 3.75 10.71 -5.91
N ARG A 88 3.10 9.57 -5.75
CA ARG A 88 3.74 8.27 -5.68
C ARG A 88 2.94 7.28 -6.50
N SER A 89 3.63 6.51 -7.31
CA SER A 89 3.08 5.37 -8.04
C SER A 89 3.94 4.17 -7.76
N SER A 90 3.35 3.07 -7.32
CA SER A 90 4.06 1.82 -7.08
C SER A 90 3.30 0.64 -7.65
N VAL A 91 4.05 -0.34 -8.10
CA VAL A 91 3.56 -1.65 -8.50
C VAL A 91 4.35 -2.73 -7.79
N SER A 92 3.65 -3.73 -7.28
CA SER A 92 4.24 -4.91 -6.65
C SER A 92 3.75 -6.16 -7.34
N PHE A 93 4.69 -7.02 -7.74
CA PHE A 93 4.45 -8.33 -8.30
C PHE A 93 4.77 -9.37 -7.23
N ASN A 94 3.75 -10.07 -6.76
CA ASN A 94 3.88 -11.10 -5.74
C ASN A 94 3.64 -12.46 -6.39
N GLN A 95 4.55 -13.40 -6.19
CA GLN A 95 4.42 -14.74 -6.71
C GLN A 95 4.76 -15.74 -5.61
N GLN A 96 3.89 -16.72 -5.43
CA GLN A 96 4.11 -17.83 -4.51
C GLN A 96 4.11 -19.15 -5.27
N LYS A 97 5.17 -19.94 -5.11
CA LYS A 97 5.31 -21.25 -5.73
C LYS A 97 5.60 -22.30 -4.68
N ASN A 98 4.84 -23.38 -4.70
CA ASN A 98 5.19 -24.57 -3.94
C ASN A 98 6.13 -25.42 -4.78
N GLN A 99 7.36 -25.65 -4.30
CA GLN A 99 8.40 -26.37 -5.03
C GLN A 99 8.20 -27.89 -4.97
N THR A 100 7.65 -28.39 -3.87
CA THR A 100 7.41 -29.82 -3.64
C THR A 100 6.09 -30.29 -4.27
N ALA A 101 5.07 -29.42 -4.23
CA ALA A 101 3.74 -29.72 -4.73
C ALA A 101 3.22 -28.54 -5.57
N PRO A 102 3.61 -28.41 -6.85
CA PRO A 102 3.27 -27.27 -7.69
C PRO A 102 1.76 -26.98 -7.80
N GLN A 103 0.92 -28.00 -7.66
CA GLN A 103 -0.56 -27.89 -7.67
C GLN A 103 -1.09 -27.10 -6.46
N LEU A 104 -0.29 -26.90 -5.41
CA LEU A 104 -0.63 -26.10 -4.24
C LEU A 104 -0.06 -24.68 -4.31
N SER A 105 0.43 -24.26 -5.46
CA SER A 105 0.93 -22.90 -5.66
C SER A 105 -0.23 -21.93 -5.68
N SER A 106 -0.14 -20.84 -4.92
CA SER A 106 -1.20 -19.84 -4.78
C SER A 106 -1.19 -18.78 -5.88
N GLY A 107 -0.54 -18.96 -6.98
CA GLY A 107 -0.61 -18.02 -8.11
C GLY A 107 0.24 -16.76 -7.95
N SER A 108 -0.18 -15.69 -8.61
CA SER A 108 0.51 -14.41 -8.61
C SER A 108 -0.48 -13.25 -8.48
N THR A 109 -0.10 -12.22 -7.75
CA THR A 109 -0.86 -10.97 -7.65
C THR A 109 -0.02 -9.79 -8.07
N ASN A 110 -0.68 -8.83 -8.73
CA ASN A 110 -0.09 -7.56 -9.09
C ASN A 110 -0.90 -6.47 -8.40
N ASP A 111 -0.23 -5.73 -7.52
CA ASP A 111 -0.85 -4.67 -6.73
C ASP A 111 -0.31 -3.32 -7.20
N TRP A 112 -1.22 -2.40 -7.49
CA TRP A 112 -0.94 -1.05 -7.94
C TRP A 112 -1.44 -0.07 -6.90
N GLU A 113 -0.60 0.88 -6.53
CA GLU A 113 -0.97 1.98 -5.67
C GLU A 113 -0.53 3.30 -6.30
N HIS A 114 -1.48 4.22 -6.43
CA HIS A 114 -1.21 5.58 -6.89
C HIS A 114 -1.72 6.57 -5.86
N ARG A 115 -0.88 7.52 -5.49
CA ARG A 115 -1.23 8.65 -4.61
C ARG A 115 -0.85 9.95 -5.29
N LEU A 116 -1.74 10.91 -5.28
CA LEU A 116 -1.52 12.25 -5.81
C LEU A 116 -2.06 13.28 -4.83
N ASN A 117 -1.19 14.18 -4.41
CA ASN A 117 -1.54 15.32 -3.56
C ASN A 117 -1.28 16.61 -4.33
N ILE A 118 -2.26 17.48 -4.38
CA ILE A 118 -2.18 18.79 -5.02
C ILE A 118 -2.51 19.83 -3.97
N HIS A 119 -1.63 20.81 -3.80
CA HIS A 119 -1.85 21.95 -2.92
C HIS A 119 -1.80 23.24 -3.73
N VAL A 120 -2.83 24.04 -3.61
CA VAL A 120 -2.95 25.35 -4.25
C VAL A 120 -3.02 26.42 -3.16
N PHE A 121 -2.21 27.46 -3.31
CA PHE A 121 -2.10 28.59 -2.39
C PHE A 121 -2.58 29.85 -3.09
N PRO A 122 -3.91 30.05 -3.26
CA PRO A 122 -4.45 31.12 -4.12
C PRO A 122 -4.19 32.53 -3.57
N ALA A 123 -4.06 32.68 -2.26
CA ALA A 123 -3.76 33.94 -1.58
C ALA A 123 -3.06 33.69 -0.24
N ASN A 124 -2.55 34.73 0.39
CA ASN A 124 -1.93 34.62 1.70
C ASN A 124 -2.89 34.03 2.73
N GLY A 125 -2.41 33.01 3.42
CA GLY A 125 -3.16 32.29 4.44
C GLY A 125 -4.12 31.22 3.90
N TRP A 126 -4.40 31.18 2.60
CA TRP A 126 -5.28 30.17 2.00
C TRP A 126 -4.48 28.97 1.46
N MET A 127 -4.99 27.78 1.72
CA MET A 127 -4.53 26.54 1.11
C MET A 127 -5.71 25.68 0.71
N LEU A 128 -5.74 25.26 -0.54
CA LEU A 128 -6.65 24.24 -1.05
C LEU A 128 -5.85 22.97 -1.25
N SER A 129 -6.35 21.83 -0.81
CA SER A 129 -5.69 20.53 -0.90
C SER A 129 -6.63 19.51 -1.54
N VAL A 130 -6.12 18.81 -2.53
CA VAL A 130 -6.77 17.65 -3.15
C VAL A 130 -5.86 16.45 -2.93
N LYS A 131 -6.38 15.39 -2.33
CA LYS A 131 -5.68 14.12 -2.16
C LYS A 131 -6.44 13.04 -2.88
N ASN A 132 -5.73 12.31 -3.70
CA ASN A 132 -6.26 11.18 -4.45
C ASN A 132 -5.47 9.93 -4.13
N GLN A 133 -6.17 8.80 -3.95
CA GLN A 133 -5.56 7.48 -3.79
C GLN A 133 -6.32 6.46 -4.62
N LEU A 134 -5.59 5.64 -5.35
CA LEU A 134 -6.12 4.55 -6.14
C LEU A 134 -5.34 3.27 -5.82
N PHE A 135 -6.08 2.22 -5.51
CA PHE A 135 -5.55 0.88 -5.30
C PHE A 135 -6.21 -0.06 -6.29
N HIS A 136 -5.41 -0.87 -6.93
CA HIS A 136 -5.86 -1.89 -7.86
C HIS A 136 -5.06 -3.17 -7.66
N THR A 137 -5.73 -4.31 -7.71
CA THR A 137 -5.09 -5.63 -7.72
C THR A 137 -5.71 -6.48 -8.83
N ASN A 138 -4.94 -7.40 -9.39
CA ASN A 138 -5.45 -8.34 -10.38
C ASN A 138 -6.05 -9.61 -9.75
N SER A 139 -6.19 -9.67 -8.43
CA SER A 139 -6.81 -10.81 -7.76
C SER A 139 -8.30 -10.89 -8.08
N GLU A 140 -8.80 -12.12 -8.34
CA GLU A 140 -10.21 -12.34 -8.63
C GLU A 140 -11.10 -11.88 -7.48
N GLY A 141 -12.21 -11.23 -7.81
CA GLY A 141 -13.19 -10.74 -6.84
C GLY A 141 -12.82 -9.45 -6.12
N ILE A 142 -11.61 -8.89 -6.36
CA ILE A 142 -11.19 -7.62 -5.77
C ILE A 142 -11.25 -6.52 -6.83
N GLY A 143 -11.99 -5.47 -6.50
CA GLY A 143 -12.15 -4.31 -7.38
C GLY A 143 -11.06 -3.27 -7.19
N THR A 144 -11.11 -2.25 -8.04
CA THR A 144 -10.34 -1.03 -7.88
C THR A 144 -10.97 -0.15 -6.79
N SER A 145 -10.17 0.26 -5.82
CA SER A 145 -10.58 1.21 -4.79
C SER A 145 -10.00 2.59 -5.07
N PHE A 146 -10.87 3.58 -5.10
CA PHE A 146 -10.53 4.98 -5.38
C PHE A 146 -11.03 5.87 -4.25
N PHE A 147 -10.21 6.83 -3.82
CA PHE A 147 -10.52 7.77 -2.74
C PHE A 147 -10.14 9.18 -3.15
N LEU A 148 -11.00 10.14 -2.84
CA LEU A 148 -10.78 11.55 -3.08
C LEU A 148 -11.13 12.35 -1.82
N ASP A 149 -10.14 13.07 -1.31
CA ASP A 149 -10.29 14.00 -0.19
C ASP A 149 -10.03 15.43 -0.67
N LEU A 150 -10.83 16.36 -0.19
CA LEU A 150 -10.65 17.79 -0.39
C LEU A 150 -10.49 18.47 0.95
N ALA A 151 -9.62 19.47 1.01
CA ALA A 151 -9.54 20.34 2.17
C ALA A 151 -9.27 21.78 1.76
N MET A 152 -9.82 22.70 2.53
CA MET A 152 -9.58 24.13 2.42
C MET A 152 -9.20 24.65 3.80
N SER A 153 -8.04 25.27 3.93
CA SER A 153 -7.62 25.91 5.17
C SER A 153 -7.36 27.39 4.96
N TYR A 154 -7.64 28.15 6.02
CA TYR A 154 -7.33 29.57 6.10
C TYR A 154 -6.63 29.87 7.40
N LYS A 155 -5.40 30.40 7.32
CA LYS A 155 -4.57 30.77 8.47
C LYS A 155 -4.34 32.25 8.50
N VAL A 156 -4.71 32.88 9.62
CA VAL A 156 -4.47 34.29 9.92
C VAL A 156 -3.86 34.43 11.31
N LYS A 157 -2.64 34.97 11.39
CA LYS A 157 -1.90 35.13 12.65
C LYS A 157 -1.83 33.81 13.44
N ARG A 158 -2.60 33.72 14.54
CA ARG A 158 -2.66 32.56 15.43
C ARG A 158 -3.87 31.65 15.20
N TRP A 159 -4.70 31.95 14.20
CA TRP A 159 -5.93 31.23 13.93
C TRP A 159 -5.82 30.42 12.65
N GLU A 160 -6.27 29.20 12.71
CA GLU A 160 -6.40 28.36 11.54
C GLU A 160 -7.79 27.70 11.53
N LEU A 161 -8.51 27.88 10.43
CA LEU A 161 -9.78 27.23 10.18
C LEU A 161 -9.60 26.29 8.98
N THR A 162 -9.95 25.02 9.16
CA THR A 162 -9.85 24.01 8.11
C THR A 162 -11.20 23.34 7.91
N PHE A 163 -11.68 23.34 6.68
CA PHE A 163 -12.79 22.51 6.22
C PHE A 163 -12.22 21.34 5.44
N SER A 164 -12.66 20.12 5.73
CA SER A 164 -12.28 18.95 4.98
C SER A 164 -13.48 18.08 4.66
N ALA A 165 -13.42 17.49 3.49
CA ALA A 165 -14.39 16.55 2.98
C ALA A 165 -13.62 15.30 2.54
N ASN A 166 -13.75 14.23 3.29
CA ASN A 166 -13.01 12.99 3.10
C ASN A 166 -13.88 11.98 2.36
N ASN A 167 -13.25 11.21 1.47
CA ASN A 167 -13.88 10.17 0.67
C ASN A 167 -15.14 10.67 -0.09
N ILE A 168 -15.04 11.83 -0.72
CA ILE A 168 -16.18 12.48 -1.39
C ILE A 168 -16.70 11.62 -2.54
N ILE A 169 -15.75 11.08 -3.33
CA ILE A 169 -16.01 10.16 -4.43
C ILE A 169 -15.11 8.97 -4.15
N GLY A 170 -15.69 7.82 -3.87
CA GLY A 170 -14.83 6.69 -3.64
C GLY A 170 -15.52 5.45 -3.09
N SER A 171 -14.71 4.44 -2.92
CA SER A 171 -15.11 3.14 -2.43
C SER A 171 -15.51 3.20 -0.96
N SER A 172 -16.57 2.49 -0.59
CA SER A 172 -16.97 2.36 0.83
C SER A 172 -16.12 1.33 1.58
N LYS A 173 -15.31 0.57 0.86
CA LYS A 173 -14.41 -0.45 1.42
C LYS A 173 -13.10 -0.49 0.64
N LEU A 174 -12.03 -0.78 1.35
CA LEU A 174 -10.73 -1.14 0.81
C LEU A 174 -10.60 -2.66 0.85
N GLU A 175 -10.44 -3.25 -0.31
CA GLU A 175 -10.25 -4.68 -0.46
C GLU A 175 -8.78 -4.95 -0.81
N GLN A 176 -8.16 -5.86 -0.10
CA GLN A 176 -6.77 -6.24 -0.28
C GLN A 176 -6.63 -7.75 -0.25
N HIS A 177 -5.76 -8.26 -1.10
CA HIS A 177 -5.36 -9.64 -1.13
C HIS A 177 -3.90 -9.74 -0.70
N VAL A 178 -3.64 -10.46 0.38
CA VAL A 178 -2.29 -10.62 0.93
C VAL A 178 -1.91 -12.09 0.79
N LEU A 179 -0.89 -12.35 -0.02
CA LEU A 179 -0.24 -13.66 -0.09
C LEU A 179 0.74 -13.77 1.08
N GLY A 180 0.37 -14.53 2.08
CA GLY A 180 1.26 -14.87 3.19
C GLY A 180 2.02 -16.17 2.92
N ASN A 181 2.99 -16.49 3.78
CA ASN A 181 3.83 -17.67 3.61
C ASN A 181 3.06 -19.00 3.62
N THR A 182 1.91 -19.05 4.29
CA THR A 182 1.10 -20.27 4.45
C THR A 182 -0.38 -20.03 4.25
N ILE A 183 -0.79 -18.79 4.15
CA ILE A 183 -2.19 -18.38 4.13
C ILE A 183 -2.36 -17.28 3.10
N GLU A 184 -3.32 -17.46 2.23
CA GLU A 184 -3.85 -16.43 1.37
C GLU A 184 -4.96 -15.72 2.14
N THR A 185 -4.81 -14.41 2.34
CA THR A 185 -5.75 -13.63 3.13
C THR A 185 -6.44 -12.60 2.26
N TYR A 186 -7.75 -12.71 2.19
CA TYR A 186 -8.62 -11.66 1.67
C TYR A 186 -9.06 -10.77 2.83
N MET A 187 -8.76 -9.50 2.75
CA MET A 187 -9.14 -8.52 3.76
C MET A 187 -9.99 -7.43 3.13
N ALA A 188 -11.20 -7.27 3.62
CA ALA A 188 -12.09 -6.16 3.28
C ALA A 188 -12.26 -5.27 4.50
N THR A 189 -11.68 -4.08 4.44
CA THR A 189 -11.84 -3.08 5.49
C THR A 189 -12.91 -2.09 5.08
N HIS A 190 -13.99 -2.02 5.86
CA HIS A 190 -14.99 -0.97 5.68
C HIS A 190 -14.38 0.35 6.09
N LEU A 191 -14.34 1.26 5.15
CA LEU A 191 -13.84 2.60 5.39
C LEU A 191 -14.95 3.49 5.93
N ARG A 192 -14.55 4.55 6.58
CA ARG A 192 -15.51 5.58 7.00
C ARG A 192 -16.29 6.07 5.79
N PRO A 193 -17.62 6.28 5.94
CA PRO A 193 -18.43 6.92 4.89
C PRO A 193 -17.88 8.32 4.63
N ARG A 194 -18.50 9.03 3.69
CA ARG A 194 -18.19 10.43 3.42
C ARG A 194 -18.26 11.23 4.71
N GLU A 195 -17.20 11.98 5.00
CA GLU A 195 -17.04 12.71 6.24
C GLU A 195 -16.73 14.18 5.93
N PHE A 196 -17.47 15.07 6.57
CA PHE A 196 -17.23 16.50 6.51
C PHE A 196 -16.81 16.99 7.88
N LEU A 197 -15.64 17.60 7.97
CA LEU A 197 -15.05 18.05 9.22
C LEU A 197 -14.72 19.54 9.16
N VAL A 198 -14.92 20.20 10.29
CA VAL A 198 -14.45 21.56 10.54
C VAL A 198 -13.49 21.51 11.71
N LYS A 199 -12.26 21.96 11.50
CA LYS A 199 -11.25 22.08 12.52
C LYS A 199 -10.92 23.55 12.73
N TRP A 200 -10.89 23.96 13.98
CA TRP A 200 -10.43 25.26 14.39
C TRP A 200 -9.25 25.12 15.34
N ALA A 201 -8.15 25.77 15.06
CA ALA A 201 -6.95 25.75 15.86
C ALA A 201 -6.48 27.17 16.21
N ILE A 202 -5.91 27.32 17.40
CA ILE A 202 -5.32 28.58 17.90
C ILE A 202 -3.92 28.26 18.39
N ASP A 203 -2.91 28.95 17.86
CA ASP A 203 -1.55 28.89 18.34
C ASP A 203 -1.46 29.87 19.55
N LEU A 204 -1.20 29.35 20.74
CA LEU A 204 -1.09 30.09 22.00
C LEU A 204 0.28 30.75 22.17
#